data_884735a239e929603f2d7498b827a2ff
#
_entry.id   884735a239e929603f2d7498b827a2ff
#
_cell.length_a   1.000
_cell.length_b   1.000
_cell.length_c   1.000
_cell.angle_alpha   90.00
_cell.angle_beta   90.00
_cell.angle_gamma   90.00
#
_symmetry.space_group_name_H-M   'P 1'
#
loop_
_entity.id
_entity.type
_entity.pdbx_description
1 polymer ?
#
loop_
_entity_poly.entity_id
_entity_poly.type
_entity_poly.pdbx_seq_one_letter_code
_entity_poly.pdbx_strand_id
1 'polypeptide(L)'
;MKIVVCDDDEKFLKEFKTVLQERLTSLEIEAELTMYSTGKKLVEVCEQEEIDVLFLDIDMPEVDGFKIAESVRKKELNCLIVFCSNYSDFVFKSFRYEPFSFLCKENYQEQLSDVMKRIYEKWNSRKKEFTYQIKGGGVRIKQRDILYIDTSNHKIFIHTIPFIQNNKKL
;
A
#
# COMPACT_ATOMS: atom_id res chain seq x y z
N MET A 1 -0.35 -8.42 -5.47
CA MET A 1 -0.56 -7.22 -4.62
C MET A 1 -1.07 -7.68 -3.28
N LYS A 2 -0.50 -7.18 -2.17
CA LYS A 2 -0.94 -7.52 -0.81
C LYS A 2 -1.85 -6.42 -0.27
N ILE A 3 -3.11 -6.78 -0.03
CA ILE A 3 -4.15 -5.87 0.49
C ILE A 3 -4.52 -6.29 1.90
N VAL A 4 -4.48 -5.36 2.81
CA VAL A 4 -4.92 -5.55 4.19
C VAL A 4 -6.11 -4.65 4.47
N VAL A 5 -7.11 -5.19 5.18
CA VAL A 5 -8.27 -4.43 5.66
C VAL A 5 -8.33 -4.57 7.17
N CYS A 6 -8.51 -3.46 7.87
CA CYS A 6 -8.66 -3.45 9.31
C CYS A 6 -9.85 -2.60 9.74
N ASP A 7 -10.75 -3.21 10.49
CA ASP A 7 -11.99 -2.62 10.96
C ASP A 7 -12.52 -3.46 12.14
N ASP A 8 -13.01 -2.87 13.20
CA ASP A 8 -13.54 -3.60 14.35
C ASP A 8 -14.98 -4.10 14.14
N ASP A 9 -15.69 -3.59 13.14
CA ASP A 9 -17.00 -4.11 12.75
C ASP A 9 -16.83 -5.37 11.87
N GLU A 10 -16.96 -6.53 12.50
CA GLU A 10 -16.89 -7.83 11.80
C GLU A 10 -17.93 -8.00 10.68
N LYS A 11 -19.10 -7.35 10.81
CA LYS A 11 -20.15 -7.40 9.79
C LYS A 11 -19.68 -6.63 8.56
N PHE A 12 -19.18 -5.42 8.76
CA PHE A 12 -18.59 -4.60 7.70
C PHE A 12 -17.43 -5.34 7.04
N LEU A 13 -16.50 -5.94 7.80
CA LEU A 13 -15.38 -6.71 7.28
C LEU A 13 -15.82 -7.84 6.33
N LYS A 14 -16.86 -8.59 6.70
CA LYS A 14 -17.39 -9.69 5.87
C LYS A 14 -17.99 -9.17 4.57
N GLU A 15 -18.79 -8.12 4.65
CA GLU A 15 -19.41 -7.49 3.49
C GLU A 15 -18.37 -6.86 2.57
N PHE A 16 -17.47 -6.06 3.14
CA PHE A 16 -16.39 -5.39 2.40
C PHE A 16 -15.48 -6.39 1.69
N LYS A 17 -15.14 -7.51 2.36
CA LYS A 17 -14.35 -8.59 1.76
C LYS A 17 -15.01 -9.12 0.50
N THR A 18 -16.32 -9.42 0.56
CA THR A 18 -17.07 -9.95 -0.58
C THR A 18 -17.06 -8.97 -1.75
N VAL A 19 -17.43 -7.71 -1.48
CA VAL A 19 -17.46 -6.67 -2.51
C VAL A 19 -16.08 -6.41 -3.10
N LEU A 20 -15.04 -6.37 -2.25
CA LEU A 20 -13.67 -6.16 -2.71
C LEU A 20 -13.19 -7.32 -3.59
N GLN A 21 -13.49 -8.58 -3.24
CA GLN A 21 -13.16 -9.75 -4.06
C GLN A 21 -13.86 -9.71 -5.43
N GLU A 22 -15.13 -9.33 -5.48
CA GLU A 22 -15.85 -9.13 -6.74
C GLU A 22 -15.20 -8.06 -7.61
N ARG A 23 -14.78 -6.94 -7.02
CA ARG A 23 -14.09 -5.86 -7.75
C ARG A 23 -12.72 -6.30 -8.25
N LEU A 24 -11.94 -7.00 -7.43
CA LEU A 24 -10.65 -7.57 -7.84
C LEU A 24 -10.81 -8.52 -9.03
N THR A 25 -11.80 -9.41 -8.97
CA THR A 25 -12.12 -10.34 -10.06
C THR A 25 -12.54 -9.60 -11.32
N SER A 26 -13.46 -8.63 -11.21
CA SER A 26 -13.95 -7.85 -12.37
C SER A 26 -12.88 -7.00 -13.05
N LEU A 27 -11.84 -6.62 -12.32
CA LEU A 27 -10.72 -5.83 -12.79
C LEU A 27 -9.50 -6.71 -13.18
N GLU A 28 -9.62 -8.02 -13.08
CA GLU A 28 -8.54 -9.00 -13.33
C GLU A 28 -7.27 -8.70 -12.50
N ILE A 29 -7.46 -8.28 -11.25
CA ILE A 29 -6.38 -7.94 -10.32
C ILE A 29 -6.09 -9.13 -9.40
N GLU A 30 -4.90 -9.69 -9.50
CA GLU A 30 -4.42 -10.69 -8.54
C GLU A 30 -3.94 -10.02 -7.25
N ALA A 31 -4.57 -10.37 -6.13
CA ALA A 31 -4.23 -9.85 -4.82
C ALA A 31 -4.39 -10.89 -3.71
N GLU A 32 -3.50 -10.83 -2.75
CA GLU A 32 -3.65 -11.49 -1.45
C GLU A 32 -4.42 -10.55 -0.53
N LEU A 33 -5.53 -11.05 0.04
CA LEU A 33 -6.43 -10.25 0.86
C LEU A 33 -6.47 -10.79 2.29
N THR A 34 -6.06 -9.97 3.24
CA THR A 34 -6.06 -10.29 4.67
C THR A 34 -6.94 -9.30 5.44
N MET A 35 -7.74 -9.82 6.39
CA MET A 35 -8.69 -9.04 7.20
C MET A 35 -8.27 -9.09 8.67
N TYR A 36 -8.29 -7.94 9.34
CA TYR A 36 -8.04 -7.82 10.77
C TYR A 36 -9.20 -7.11 11.46
N SER A 37 -9.70 -7.65 12.56
CA SER A 37 -10.74 -7.02 13.38
C SER A 37 -10.17 -6.23 14.56
N THR A 38 -8.85 -6.09 14.66
CA THR A 38 -8.21 -5.31 15.74
C THR A 38 -6.97 -4.59 15.23
N GLY A 39 -6.84 -3.32 15.60
CA GLY A 39 -5.66 -2.51 15.26
C GLY A 39 -4.36 -3.06 15.85
N LYS A 40 -4.42 -3.71 17.01
CA LYS A 40 -3.24 -4.30 17.67
C LYS A 40 -2.55 -5.35 16.80
N LYS A 41 -3.31 -6.29 16.22
CA LYS A 41 -2.75 -7.30 15.30
C LYS A 41 -2.16 -6.66 14.06
N LEU A 42 -2.80 -5.61 13.54
CA LEU A 42 -2.31 -4.92 12.36
C LEU A 42 -0.96 -4.24 12.62
N VAL A 43 -0.75 -3.63 13.80
CA VAL A 43 0.55 -3.03 14.17
C VAL A 43 1.65 -4.08 14.13
N GLU A 44 1.42 -5.27 14.69
CA GLU A 44 2.38 -6.37 14.67
C GLU A 44 2.73 -6.81 13.23
N VAL A 45 1.71 -6.91 12.36
CA VAL A 45 1.89 -7.30 10.95
C VAL A 45 2.65 -6.23 10.17
N CYS A 46 2.33 -4.95 10.35
CA CYS A 46 3.07 -3.84 9.74
C CYS A 46 4.55 -3.81 10.13
N GLU A 47 4.92 -4.48 11.23
CA GLU A 47 6.32 -4.62 11.64
C GLU A 47 7.09 -5.70 10.86
N GLN A 48 6.40 -6.72 10.39
CA GLN A 48 6.99 -7.94 9.84
C GLN A 48 6.84 -8.07 8.33
N GLU A 49 5.83 -7.44 7.74
CA GLU A 49 5.43 -7.69 6.36
C GLU A 49 5.22 -6.39 5.57
N GLU A 50 5.60 -6.42 4.29
CA GLU A 50 5.30 -5.34 3.35
C GLU A 50 3.81 -5.39 2.96
N ILE A 51 3.10 -4.26 3.10
CA ILE A 51 1.71 -4.09 2.72
C ILE A 51 1.65 -3.11 1.55
N ASP A 52 1.05 -3.53 0.43
CA ASP A 52 0.89 -2.65 -0.74
C ASP A 52 -0.27 -1.65 -0.54
N VAL A 53 -1.39 -2.15 0.00
CA VAL A 53 -2.62 -1.38 0.20
C VAL A 53 -3.21 -1.68 1.56
N LEU A 54 -3.56 -0.65 2.29
CA LEU A 54 -4.20 -0.73 3.60
C LEU A 54 -5.54 0.02 3.58
N PHE A 55 -6.65 -0.72 3.67
CA PHE A 55 -7.96 -0.17 4.02
C PHE A 55 -8.08 -0.15 5.53
N LEU A 56 -8.32 1.01 6.12
CA LEU A 56 -8.17 1.23 7.55
C LEU A 56 -9.32 2.03 8.12
N ASP A 57 -10.06 1.43 9.05
CA ASP A 57 -10.97 2.21 9.87
C ASP A 57 -10.22 3.14 10.83
N ILE A 58 -10.83 4.28 11.11
CA ILE A 58 -10.25 5.30 11.99
C ILE A 58 -10.68 5.06 13.44
N ASP A 59 -11.96 4.82 13.65
CA ASP A 59 -12.57 4.78 14.98
C ASP A 59 -12.65 3.34 15.51
N MET A 60 -11.49 2.80 15.86
CA MET A 60 -11.38 1.45 16.42
C MET A 60 -11.05 1.49 17.92
N PRO A 61 -11.57 0.53 18.72
CA PRO A 61 -11.17 0.36 20.11
C PRO A 61 -9.66 0.10 20.24
N GLU A 62 -9.08 0.48 21.37
CA GLU A 62 -7.69 0.28 21.79
C GLU A 62 -6.65 1.02 20.94
N VAL A 63 -6.72 0.96 19.62
CA VAL A 63 -5.75 1.59 18.73
C VAL A 63 -6.47 2.34 17.63
N ASP A 64 -6.42 3.67 17.70
CA ASP A 64 -6.92 4.60 16.70
C ASP A 64 -6.22 4.38 15.34
N GLY A 65 -6.99 4.33 14.25
CA GLY A 65 -6.48 4.14 12.90
C GLY A 65 -5.46 5.19 12.46
N PHE A 66 -5.54 6.41 12.97
CA PHE A 66 -4.53 7.43 12.70
C PHE A 66 -3.15 7.09 13.30
N LYS A 67 -3.12 6.48 14.48
CA LYS A 67 -1.86 6.00 15.08
C LYS A 67 -1.23 4.88 14.26
N ILE A 68 -2.05 4.00 13.70
CA ILE A 68 -1.58 2.95 12.79
C ILE A 68 -1.02 3.58 11.52
N ALA A 69 -1.76 4.50 10.91
CA ALA A 69 -1.31 5.20 9.71
C ALA A 69 0.01 5.95 9.94
N GLU A 70 0.18 6.59 11.10
CA GLU A 70 1.45 7.22 11.47
C GLU A 70 2.60 6.21 11.54
N SER A 71 2.37 5.03 12.14
CA SER A 71 3.37 3.96 12.23
C SER A 71 3.74 3.42 10.85
N VAL A 72 2.76 3.23 9.97
CA VAL A 72 2.97 2.81 8.58
C VAL A 72 3.80 3.85 7.82
N ARG A 73 3.49 5.14 7.96
CA ARG A 73 4.24 6.21 7.29
C ARG A 73 5.68 6.34 7.79
N LYS A 74 5.94 6.05 9.06
CA LYS A 74 7.31 6.04 9.59
C LYS A 74 8.16 4.91 9.02
N LYS A 75 7.56 3.77 8.64
CA LYS A 75 8.26 2.59 8.16
C LYS A 75 8.24 2.43 6.65
N GLU A 76 7.10 2.66 6.03
CA GLU A 76 6.88 2.41 4.60
C GLU A 76 6.19 3.58 3.92
N LEU A 77 6.96 4.40 3.26
CA LEU A 77 6.45 5.49 2.42
C LEU A 77 5.60 5.00 1.22
N ASN A 78 5.63 3.71 0.93
CA ASN A 78 5.03 3.14 -0.27
C ASN A 78 3.65 2.49 -0.07
N CYS A 79 3.21 2.22 1.16
CA CYS A 79 1.87 1.67 1.41
C CYS A 79 0.77 2.67 1.02
N LEU A 80 -0.19 2.23 0.21
CA LEU A 80 -1.35 3.04 -0.17
C LEU A 80 -2.41 2.91 0.91
N ILE A 81 -2.57 3.94 1.74
CA ILE A 81 -3.57 3.96 2.81
C ILE A 81 -4.87 4.51 2.26
N VAL A 82 -5.96 3.76 2.43
CA VAL A 82 -7.33 4.17 2.16
C VAL A 82 -8.09 4.13 3.48
N PHE A 83 -8.47 5.28 4.00
CA PHE A 83 -9.32 5.30 5.18
C PHE A 83 -10.75 4.93 4.83
N CYS A 84 -11.39 4.14 5.70
CA CYS A 84 -12.79 3.76 5.63
C CYS A 84 -13.48 4.19 6.93
N SER A 85 -14.38 5.17 6.87
CA SER A 85 -15.05 5.66 8.08
C SER A 85 -16.44 6.21 7.77
N ASN A 86 -17.33 6.20 8.77
CA ASN A 86 -18.62 6.88 8.70
C ASN A 86 -18.53 8.38 8.97
N TYR A 87 -17.40 8.87 9.49
CA TYR A 87 -17.26 10.25 9.94
C TYR A 87 -16.53 11.10 8.90
N SER A 88 -17.28 11.95 8.19
CA SER A 88 -16.72 12.89 7.22
C SER A 88 -15.73 13.90 7.83
N ASP A 89 -15.87 14.21 9.10
CA ASP A 89 -14.98 15.13 9.83
C ASP A 89 -13.54 14.63 9.91
N PHE A 90 -13.33 13.32 9.77
CA PHE A 90 -12.00 12.73 9.75
C PHE A 90 -11.26 12.93 8.43
N VAL A 91 -11.94 13.30 7.35
CA VAL A 91 -11.31 13.53 6.04
C VAL A 91 -10.19 14.57 6.15
N PHE A 92 -10.46 15.73 6.75
CA PHE A 92 -9.44 16.77 6.90
C PHE A 92 -8.27 16.34 7.80
N LYS A 93 -8.56 15.63 8.88
CA LYS A 93 -7.52 15.11 9.78
C LYS A 93 -6.65 14.05 9.11
N SER A 94 -7.23 13.28 8.18
CA SER A 94 -6.52 12.20 7.50
C SER A 94 -5.40 12.69 6.57
N PHE A 95 -5.49 13.89 6.01
CA PHE A 95 -4.51 14.42 5.06
C PHE A 95 -3.06 14.46 5.60
N ARG A 96 -2.87 14.64 6.90
CA ARG A 96 -1.53 14.60 7.51
C ARG A 96 -0.82 13.25 7.38
N TYR A 97 -1.56 12.18 7.07
CA TYR A 97 -1.04 10.83 6.89
C TYR A 97 -0.89 10.46 5.42
N GLU A 98 -1.06 11.42 4.52
CA GLU A 98 -0.95 11.26 3.07
C GLU A 98 -1.77 10.05 2.55
N PRO A 99 -3.10 10.02 2.81
CA PRO A 99 -3.92 8.92 2.34
C PRO A 99 -3.98 8.92 0.81
N PHE A 100 -4.06 7.72 0.25
CA PHE A 100 -4.34 7.57 -1.17
C PHE A 100 -5.79 7.94 -1.50
N SER A 101 -6.72 7.56 -0.62
CA SER A 101 -8.15 7.86 -0.73
C SER A 101 -8.84 7.79 0.62
N PHE A 102 -10.10 8.23 0.64
CA PHE A 102 -11.02 8.12 1.76
C PHE A 102 -12.34 7.55 1.23
N LEU A 103 -12.87 6.51 1.89
CA LEU A 103 -14.16 5.90 1.59
C LEU A 103 -15.12 6.11 2.76
N CYS A 104 -16.32 6.60 2.48
CA CYS A 104 -17.39 6.62 3.46
C CYS A 104 -18.04 5.23 3.50
N LYS A 105 -18.14 4.61 4.68
CA LYS A 105 -18.70 3.27 4.84
C LYS A 105 -20.15 3.16 4.36
N GLU A 106 -20.92 4.24 4.36
CA GLU A 106 -22.31 4.25 3.91
C GLU A 106 -22.47 4.05 2.41
N ASN A 107 -21.51 4.52 1.60
CA ASN A 107 -21.60 4.51 0.13
C ASN A 107 -20.31 4.05 -0.58
N TYR A 108 -19.43 3.32 0.13
CA TYR A 108 -18.14 2.86 -0.40
C TYR A 108 -18.26 2.03 -1.68
N GLN A 109 -19.36 1.30 -1.85
CA GLN A 109 -19.56 0.40 -2.98
C GLN A 109 -19.55 1.13 -4.33
N GLU A 110 -20.05 2.35 -4.37
CA GLU A 110 -20.07 3.20 -5.57
C GLU A 110 -18.67 3.67 -5.97
N GLN A 111 -17.83 3.93 -4.99
CA GLN A 111 -16.50 4.50 -5.16
C GLN A 111 -15.40 3.46 -5.28
N LEU A 112 -15.62 2.25 -4.73
CA LEU A 112 -14.59 1.23 -4.59
C LEU A 112 -13.97 0.82 -5.94
N SER A 113 -14.76 0.73 -7.01
CA SER A 113 -14.25 0.37 -8.33
C SER A 113 -13.25 1.38 -8.88
N ASP A 114 -13.55 2.68 -8.73
CA ASP A 114 -12.64 3.75 -9.17
C ASP A 114 -11.37 3.76 -8.30
N VAL A 115 -11.54 3.67 -6.99
CA VAL A 115 -10.41 3.62 -6.05
C VAL A 115 -9.50 2.43 -6.37
N MET A 116 -10.05 1.25 -6.63
CA MET A 116 -9.26 0.05 -6.97
C MET A 116 -8.54 0.18 -8.31
N LYS A 117 -9.13 0.76 -9.34
CA LYS A 117 -8.45 1.06 -10.61
C LYS A 117 -7.24 1.96 -10.39
N ARG A 118 -7.42 3.06 -9.68
CA ARG A 118 -6.36 4.02 -9.37
C ARG A 118 -5.25 3.41 -8.51
N ILE A 119 -5.61 2.56 -7.54
CA ILE A 119 -4.66 1.77 -6.73
C ILE A 119 -3.82 0.88 -7.65
N TYR A 120 -4.47 0.14 -8.53
CA TYR A 120 -3.79 -0.80 -9.43
C TYR A 120 -2.84 -0.09 -10.39
N GLU A 121 -3.25 1.02 -10.98
CA GLU A 121 -2.40 1.85 -11.83
C GLU A 121 -1.17 2.37 -11.07
N LYS A 122 -1.38 2.88 -9.85
CA LYS A 122 -0.29 3.37 -8.99
C LYS A 122 0.68 2.26 -8.59
N TRP A 123 0.14 1.09 -8.21
CA TRP A 123 0.94 -0.07 -7.83
C TRP A 123 1.74 -0.64 -9.01
N ASN A 124 1.12 -0.77 -10.19
CA ASN A 124 1.82 -1.21 -11.40
C ASN A 124 2.91 -0.23 -11.84
N SER A 125 2.68 1.07 -11.69
CA SER A 125 3.72 2.05 -12.01
C SER A 125 4.98 1.88 -11.16
N ARG A 126 4.85 1.37 -9.93
CA ARG A 126 5.96 1.09 -9.01
C ARG A 126 6.73 -0.19 -9.35
N LYS A 127 6.11 -1.12 -10.11
CA LYS A 127 6.74 -2.37 -10.53
C LYS A 127 7.58 -2.25 -11.79
N LYS A 128 7.56 -1.11 -12.47
CA LYS A 128 8.36 -0.91 -13.68
C LYS A 128 9.84 -1.16 -13.38
N GLU A 129 10.39 -2.16 -14.04
CA GLU A 129 11.79 -2.51 -13.98
C GLU A 129 12.48 -2.03 -15.25
N PHE A 130 13.68 -1.45 -15.09
CA PHE A 130 14.58 -1.18 -16.20
C PHE A 130 15.61 -2.29 -16.29
N THR A 131 15.82 -2.81 -17.50
CA THR A 131 16.87 -3.77 -17.75
C THR A 131 17.95 -3.07 -18.57
N TYR A 132 19.19 -3.10 -18.07
CA TYR A 132 20.35 -2.60 -18.83
C TYR A 132 21.32 -3.72 -19.09
N GLN A 133 22.01 -3.58 -20.22
CA GLN A 133 23.15 -4.42 -20.57
C GLN A 133 24.43 -3.75 -20.02
N ILE A 134 25.14 -4.44 -19.15
CA ILE A 134 26.49 -4.04 -18.71
C ILE A 134 27.51 -5.06 -19.20
N LYS A 135 28.82 -4.71 -19.16
CA LYS A 135 29.88 -5.70 -19.42
C LYS A 135 29.80 -6.78 -18.33
N GLY A 136 29.27 -7.96 -18.70
CA GLY A 136 29.11 -9.10 -17.76
C GLY A 136 27.67 -9.57 -17.56
N GLY A 137 26.65 -8.94 -18.16
CA GLY A 137 25.26 -9.41 -18.12
C GLY A 137 24.21 -8.29 -18.04
N GLY A 138 22.93 -8.70 -17.97
CA GLY A 138 21.83 -7.77 -17.78
C GLY A 138 21.58 -7.51 -16.29
N VAL A 139 21.37 -6.25 -15.92
CA VAL A 139 20.97 -5.83 -14.57
C VAL A 139 19.55 -5.30 -14.63
N ARG A 140 18.69 -5.78 -13.72
CA ARG A 140 17.32 -5.28 -13.53
C ARG A 140 17.27 -4.37 -12.33
N ILE A 141 16.73 -3.17 -12.49
CA ILE A 141 16.55 -2.20 -11.42
C ILE A 141 15.08 -1.77 -11.44
N LYS A 142 14.43 -1.82 -10.29
CA LYS A 142 13.07 -1.29 -10.15
C LYS A 142 13.11 0.23 -10.25
N GLN A 143 12.17 0.82 -10.97
CA GLN A 143 12.08 2.27 -11.13
C GLN A 143 12.07 3.00 -9.78
N ARG A 144 11.41 2.44 -8.78
CA ARG A 144 11.32 3.00 -7.42
C ARG A 144 12.65 3.05 -6.67
N ASP A 145 13.62 2.21 -7.08
CA ASP A 145 14.93 2.12 -6.43
C ASP A 145 15.93 3.11 -7.06
N ILE A 146 15.56 3.81 -8.14
CA ILE A 146 16.38 4.81 -8.81
C ILE A 146 16.19 6.15 -8.12
N LEU A 147 17.27 6.70 -7.58
CA LEU A 147 17.30 8.04 -6.98
C LEU A 147 17.41 9.11 -8.08
N TYR A 148 18.41 8.96 -8.95
CA TYR A 148 18.60 9.84 -10.09
C TYR A 148 19.51 9.17 -11.13
N ILE A 149 19.52 9.73 -12.33
CA ILE A 149 20.37 9.29 -13.44
C ILE A 149 21.21 10.50 -13.86
N ASP A 150 22.51 10.31 -14.00
CA ASP A 150 23.39 11.32 -14.55
C ASP A 150 24.23 10.77 -15.72
N THR A 151 24.90 11.66 -16.43
CA THR A 151 25.77 11.31 -17.55
C THR A 151 27.12 12.00 -17.40
N SER A 152 28.19 11.24 -17.51
CA SER A 152 29.57 11.76 -17.54
C SER A 152 30.44 10.93 -18.46
N ASN A 153 31.29 11.59 -19.27
CA ASN A 153 32.24 10.94 -20.19
C ASN A 153 31.57 9.87 -21.09
N HIS A 154 30.43 10.20 -21.70
CA HIS A 154 29.63 9.29 -22.55
C HIS A 154 29.16 8.01 -21.83
N LYS A 155 29.08 8.03 -20.51
CA LYS A 155 28.54 6.95 -19.68
C LYS A 155 27.29 7.43 -18.95
N ILE A 156 26.35 6.52 -18.75
CA ILE A 156 25.17 6.74 -17.92
C ILE A 156 25.43 6.13 -16.56
N PHE A 157 25.23 6.89 -15.51
CA PHE A 157 25.30 6.45 -14.13
C PHE A 157 23.90 6.44 -13.54
N ILE A 158 23.51 5.31 -12.93
CA ILE A 158 22.23 5.17 -12.28
C ILE A 158 22.49 5.00 -10.79
N HIS A 159 22.04 6.00 -10.05
CA HIS A 159 22.16 6.03 -8.59
C HIS A 159 20.91 5.43 -7.99
N THR A 160 21.08 4.41 -7.17
CA THR A 160 19.99 3.66 -6.56
C THR A 160 20.01 3.75 -5.05
N ILE A 161 18.87 3.52 -4.42
CA ILE A 161 18.79 3.32 -2.97
C ILE A 161 19.72 2.15 -2.62
N PRO A 162 20.59 2.26 -1.60
CA PRO A 162 21.45 1.17 -1.20
C PRO A 162 20.63 -0.07 -0.83
N PHE A 163 20.90 -1.19 -1.50
CA PHE A 163 20.33 -2.48 -1.12
C PHE A 163 20.91 -2.86 0.25
N ILE A 164 20.13 -2.74 1.30
CA ILE A 164 20.46 -3.38 2.58
C ILE A 164 20.21 -4.88 2.38
N GLN A 165 21.23 -5.59 1.92
CA GLN A 165 21.21 -7.04 1.95
C GLN A 165 21.18 -7.44 3.43
N ASN A 166 20.04 -7.91 3.89
CA ASN A 166 19.97 -8.72 5.10
C ASN A 166 20.75 -10.00 4.83
N ASN A 167 22.05 -9.97 5.12
CA ASN A 167 22.90 -11.14 5.18
C ASN A 167 22.40 -12.03 6.31
N LYS A 168 21.43 -12.91 6.05
CA LYS A 168 21.29 -14.15 6.80
C LYS A 168 22.49 -15.01 6.42
N LYS A 169 23.51 -15.00 7.25
CA LYS A 169 24.54 -16.03 7.24
C LYS A 169 23.84 -17.39 7.47
N LEU A 170 24.05 -18.30 6.56
CA LEU A 170 23.85 -19.73 6.75
C LEU A 170 24.72 -20.24 7.90
#